data_830f775458d43dadc397009c3f027d68
#
_entry.id   830f775458d43dadc397009c3f027d68
#
_cell.length_a   1.000
_cell.length_b   1.000
_cell.length_c   1.000
_cell.angle_alpha   90.00
_cell.angle_beta   90.00
_cell.angle_gamma   90.00
#
_symmetry.space_group_name_H-M   'P 1'
#
loop_
_entity.id
_entity.type
_entity.pdbx_description
1 polymer ?
#
loop_
_entity_poly.entity_id
_entity_poly.type
_entity_poly.pdbx_seq_one_letter_code
_entity_poly.pdbx_strand_id
1 'polypeptide(L)'
;MSFNTSMLIADIVGITGSFSTAYGAHTGIATLPLKYYGNEDQKKKFLTGLVSGELKGAYCLTEPNSGSDANSGKSKAILNSDKSKYIINGQKMWISNGGFADIYIVFAKIDDDKNLTAFIVEKSRDGITMNPEEDKLGIKGSSTRQIFFNDVEIPIENMLGEREGGFKIALNVLNIGRIKLGAGVLGGCRGIIDNAISYSLERIQFNVPISSFGAIKQKLAMMIVQTFSCESICYRAGDDIEKKISFFQKEGKSLNQSELEAIELFSVECAISKIY
;
A
#
# COMPACT_ATOMS: atom_id res chain seq x y z
N MET A 1 -11.75 7.47 12.76
CA MET A 1 -12.00 6.03 12.47
C MET A 1 -10.92 5.25 13.21
N SER A 2 -11.30 4.20 13.95
CA SER A 2 -10.32 3.39 14.67
C SER A 2 -9.46 2.55 13.70
N PHE A 3 -8.29 2.08 14.18
CA PHE A 3 -7.41 1.24 13.39
C PHE A 3 -8.11 -0.07 13.00
N ASN A 4 -8.79 -0.72 13.94
CA ASN A 4 -9.56 -1.94 13.70
C ASN A 4 -10.70 -1.74 12.70
N THR A 5 -11.41 -0.61 12.72
CA THR A 5 -12.40 -0.30 11.68
C THR A 5 -11.76 -0.24 10.29
N SER A 6 -10.57 0.33 10.18
CA SER A 6 -9.87 0.37 8.89
C SER A 6 -9.39 -1.00 8.42
N MET A 7 -9.09 -1.92 9.35
CA MET A 7 -8.78 -3.32 9.06
C MET A 7 -10.03 -4.05 8.54
N LEU A 8 -11.17 -3.87 9.20
CA LEU A 8 -12.45 -4.47 8.79
C LEU A 8 -12.87 -4.01 7.39
N ILE A 9 -12.67 -2.73 7.06
CA ILE A 9 -12.93 -2.22 5.70
C ILE A 9 -12.03 -2.92 4.68
N ALA A 10 -10.74 -3.07 4.97
CA ALA A 10 -9.81 -3.77 4.09
C ALA A 10 -10.22 -5.23 3.87
N ASP A 11 -10.65 -5.91 4.93
CA ASP A 11 -11.16 -7.28 4.90
C ASP A 11 -12.41 -7.40 4.00
N ILE A 12 -13.43 -6.57 4.22
CA ILE A 12 -14.67 -6.59 3.42
C ILE A 12 -14.37 -6.29 1.93
N VAL A 13 -13.55 -5.29 1.66
CA VAL A 13 -13.16 -4.92 0.29
C VAL A 13 -12.31 -6.01 -0.37
N GLY A 14 -11.61 -6.83 0.42
CA GLY A 14 -10.73 -7.89 -0.04
C GLY A 14 -11.37 -8.90 -0.99
N ILE A 15 -12.66 -9.15 -0.86
CA ILE A 15 -13.42 -10.05 -1.74
C ILE A 15 -13.48 -9.56 -3.20
N THR A 16 -13.24 -8.27 -3.44
CA THR A 16 -13.36 -7.63 -4.77
C THR A 16 -12.11 -7.80 -5.65
N GLY A 17 -11.08 -8.52 -5.19
CA GLY A 17 -9.89 -8.85 -5.97
C GLY A 17 -9.14 -7.63 -6.50
N SER A 18 -9.26 -7.34 -7.79
CA SER A 18 -8.53 -6.23 -8.44
C SER A 18 -8.84 -4.85 -7.83
N PHE A 19 -10.10 -4.61 -7.46
CA PHE A 19 -10.49 -3.33 -6.85
C PHE A 19 -9.83 -3.16 -5.47
N SER A 20 -9.75 -4.23 -4.66
CA SER A 20 -9.09 -4.15 -3.35
C SER A 20 -7.62 -3.75 -3.46
N THR A 21 -6.93 -4.20 -4.50
CA THR A 21 -5.54 -3.82 -4.79
C THR A 21 -5.44 -2.32 -5.11
N ALA A 22 -6.30 -1.82 -6.01
CA ALA A 22 -6.32 -0.40 -6.37
C ALA A 22 -6.69 0.49 -5.17
N TYR A 23 -7.69 0.07 -4.39
CA TYR A 23 -8.12 0.74 -3.16
C TYR A 23 -6.99 0.76 -2.12
N GLY A 24 -6.35 -0.38 -1.87
CA GLY A 24 -5.24 -0.48 -0.91
C GLY A 24 -4.01 0.35 -1.32
N ALA A 25 -3.68 0.38 -2.61
CA ALA A 25 -2.60 1.22 -3.12
C ALA A 25 -2.90 2.72 -2.92
N HIS A 26 -4.13 3.14 -3.18
CA HIS A 26 -4.55 4.52 -2.98
C HIS A 26 -4.63 4.91 -1.50
N THR A 27 -5.43 4.22 -0.69
CA THR A 27 -5.71 4.60 0.70
C THR A 27 -4.60 4.22 1.66
N GLY A 28 -3.89 3.11 1.37
CA GLY A 28 -2.92 2.50 2.27
C GLY A 28 -1.50 2.99 2.09
N ILE A 29 -1.04 3.25 0.87
CA ILE A 29 0.37 3.60 0.64
C ILE A 29 0.57 4.93 -0.10
N ALA A 30 -0.37 5.41 -0.92
CA ALA A 30 -0.23 6.68 -1.61
C ALA A 30 -0.74 7.88 -0.78
N THR A 31 -1.84 7.72 -0.03
CA THR A 31 -2.42 8.80 0.78
C THR A 31 -1.72 8.98 2.12
N LEU A 32 -1.29 7.89 2.76
CA LEU A 32 -0.70 7.95 4.11
C LEU A 32 0.61 8.73 4.22
N PRO A 33 1.54 8.72 3.24
CA PRO A 33 2.71 9.59 3.29
C PRO A 33 2.33 11.05 3.51
N LEU A 34 1.33 11.53 2.76
CA LEU A 34 0.86 12.90 2.88
C LEU A 34 0.14 13.16 4.22
N LYS A 35 -0.67 12.21 4.70
CA LYS A 35 -1.33 12.31 6.02
C LYS A 35 -0.33 12.51 7.14
N TYR A 36 0.75 11.73 7.16
CA TYR A 36 1.67 11.70 8.28
C TYR A 36 2.81 12.70 8.17
N TYR A 37 3.29 12.98 6.97
CA TYR A 37 4.51 13.75 6.75
C TYR A 37 4.27 15.05 5.95
N GLY A 38 3.08 15.24 5.39
CA GLY A 38 2.71 16.48 4.71
C GLY A 38 2.59 17.65 5.68
N ASN A 39 3.04 18.83 5.25
CA ASN A 39 2.73 20.07 5.93
C ASN A 39 1.27 20.50 5.66
N GLU A 40 0.81 21.54 6.33
CA GLU A 40 -0.61 21.95 6.26
C GLU A 40 -1.01 22.43 4.85
N ASP A 41 -0.13 23.07 4.12
CA ASP A 41 -0.40 23.53 2.74
C ASP A 41 -0.51 22.33 1.78
N GLN A 42 0.40 21.36 1.90
CA GLN A 42 0.35 20.11 1.13
C GLN A 42 -0.91 19.32 1.43
N LYS A 43 -1.29 19.19 2.72
CA LYS A 43 -2.54 18.53 3.12
C LYS A 43 -3.76 19.24 2.56
N LYS A 44 -3.81 20.57 2.68
CA LYS A 44 -4.92 21.37 2.15
C LYS A 44 -5.04 21.24 0.63
N LYS A 45 -3.90 21.21 -0.07
CA LYS A 45 -3.87 21.14 -1.54
C LYS A 45 -4.25 19.76 -2.06
N PHE A 46 -3.79 18.67 -1.44
CA PHE A 46 -3.87 17.34 -2.03
C PHE A 46 -4.68 16.34 -1.18
N LEU A 47 -4.61 16.40 0.17
CA LEU A 47 -5.17 15.35 1.03
C LEU A 47 -6.70 15.30 0.95
N THR A 48 -7.36 16.45 0.87
CA THR A 48 -8.83 16.50 0.75
C THR A 48 -9.32 15.76 -0.49
N GLY A 49 -8.70 16.01 -1.66
CA GLY A 49 -9.04 15.33 -2.90
C GLY A 49 -8.70 13.85 -2.90
N LEU A 50 -7.59 13.45 -2.24
CA LEU A 50 -7.25 12.04 -2.07
C LEU A 50 -8.23 11.31 -1.14
N VAL A 51 -8.69 11.95 -0.07
CA VAL A 51 -9.66 11.36 0.87
C VAL A 51 -11.05 11.25 0.26
N SER A 52 -11.49 12.25 -0.51
CA SER A 52 -12.78 12.20 -1.22
C SER A 52 -12.77 11.24 -2.42
N GLY A 53 -11.60 10.88 -2.94
CA GLY A 53 -11.43 10.10 -4.15
C GLY A 53 -11.58 10.92 -5.44
N GLU A 54 -11.66 12.25 -5.36
CA GLU A 54 -11.53 13.14 -6.54
C GLU A 54 -10.14 13.00 -7.15
N LEU A 55 -9.10 12.98 -6.31
CA LEU A 55 -7.73 12.66 -6.70
C LEU A 55 -7.41 11.21 -6.35
N LYS A 56 -6.75 10.51 -7.25
CA LYS A 56 -6.26 9.13 -7.05
C LYS A 56 -4.75 9.18 -6.87
N GLY A 57 -4.25 8.38 -5.94
CA GLY A 57 -2.82 8.34 -5.63
C GLY A 57 -2.16 7.04 -6.07
N ALA A 58 -0.89 7.15 -6.44
CA ALA A 58 0.01 6.02 -6.64
C ALA A 58 1.33 6.21 -5.88
N TYR A 59 1.97 5.10 -5.55
CA TYR A 59 3.19 5.05 -4.75
C TYR A 59 4.36 4.56 -5.60
N CYS A 60 5.32 5.42 -5.86
CA CYS A 60 6.39 5.23 -6.84
C CYS A 60 7.74 5.04 -6.13
N LEU A 61 7.97 3.85 -5.53
CA LEU A 61 9.20 3.49 -4.85
C LEU A 61 10.09 2.59 -5.72
N THR A 62 9.55 1.45 -6.16
CA THR A 62 10.31 0.39 -6.84
C THR A 62 10.89 0.85 -8.18
N GLU A 63 12.15 0.46 -8.42
CA GLU A 63 12.86 0.66 -9.69
C GLU A 63 13.32 -0.68 -10.28
N PRO A 64 13.71 -0.76 -11.56
CA PRO A 64 14.13 -2.01 -12.19
C PRO A 64 15.22 -2.77 -11.42
N ASN A 65 16.14 -2.07 -10.80
CA ASN A 65 17.26 -2.66 -10.05
C ASN A 65 17.18 -2.43 -8.53
N SER A 66 16.03 -1.94 -8.03
CA SER A 66 15.83 -1.58 -6.62
C SER A 66 14.44 -1.99 -6.17
N GLY A 67 14.33 -3.24 -5.72
CA GLY A 67 13.11 -3.82 -5.13
C GLY A 67 13.23 -3.92 -3.62
N SER A 68 13.77 -5.04 -3.11
CA SER A 68 13.96 -5.27 -1.68
C SER A 68 14.93 -4.27 -1.04
N ASP A 69 16.01 -3.94 -1.75
CA ASP A 69 16.92 -2.84 -1.38
C ASP A 69 16.41 -1.51 -1.97
N ALA A 70 15.28 -1.03 -1.43
CA ALA A 70 14.60 0.14 -1.97
C ALA A 70 15.43 1.43 -1.88
N ASN A 71 16.31 1.55 -0.86
CA ASN A 71 17.16 2.73 -0.70
C ASN A 71 18.29 2.81 -1.73
N SER A 72 18.55 1.73 -2.49
CA SER A 72 19.51 1.73 -3.60
C SER A 72 18.96 2.33 -4.90
N GLY A 73 17.72 2.86 -4.89
CA GLY A 73 17.09 3.53 -6.01
C GLY A 73 17.98 4.59 -6.65
N LYS A 74 17.91 4.71 -7.98
CA LYS A 74 18.77 5.59 -8.80
C LYS A 74 18.03 6.81 -9.37
N SER A 75 16.70 6.91 -9.19
CA SER A 75 15.97 8.13 -9.57
C SER A 75 16.55 9.32 -8.84
N LYS A 76 16.80 10.40 -9.58
CA LYS A 76 17.42 11.61 -9.07
C LYS A 76 16.47 12.80 -9.11
N ALA A 77 16.65 13.71 -8.16
CA ALA A 77 16.05 15.04 -8.13
C ALA A 77 17.17 16.06 -8.03
N ILE A 78 17.23 16.99 -8.94
CA ILE A 78 18.27 18.04 -8.97
C ILE A 78 17.59 19.37 -8.76
N LEU A 79 18.12 20.19 -7.84
CA LEU A 79 17.62 21.55 -7.64
C LEU A 79 18.03 22.43 -8.82
N ASN A 80 17.07 23.13 -9.42
CA ASN A 80 17.39 24.06 -10.54
C ASN A 80 18.22 25.26 -10.08
N SER A 81 18.73 26.05 -11.02
CA SER A 81 19.68 27.12 -10.75
C SER A 81 19.14 28.25 -9.86
N ASP A 82 17.85 28.56 -9.93
CA ASP A 82 17.18 29.58 -9.11
C ASP A 82 16.64 29.05 -7.79
N LYS A 83 16.83 27.75 -7.55
CA LYS A 83 16.38 27.01 -6.33
C LYS A 83 14.88 27.05 -6.09
N SER A 84 14.08 27.18 -7.13
CA SER A 84 12.61 27.22 -7.04
C SER A 84 11.95 25.86 -7.31
N LYS A 85 12.67 24.95 -7.98
CA LYS A 85 12.12 23.65 -8.43
C LYS A 85 13.14 22.54 -8.30
N TYR A 86 12.65 21.31 -8.12
CA TYR A 86 13.39 20.09 -8.38
C TYR A 86 13.09 19.58 -9.78
N ILE A 87 14.10 19.05 -10.46
CA ILE A 87 14.01 18.37 -11.75
C ILE A 87 14.19 16.87 -11.47
N ILE A 88 13.13 16.09 -11.68
CA ILE A 88 13.15 14.64 -11.41
C ILE A 88 13.42 13.88 -12.69
N ASN A 89 14.39 12.97 -12.61
CA ASN A 89 14.74 12.00 -13.65
C ASN A 89 14.79 10.60 -13.06
N GLY A 90 14.18 9.63 -13.76
CA GLY A 90 14.21 8.23 -13.33
C GLY A 90 13.11 7.38 -13.89
N GLN A 91 13.08 6.14 -13.42
CA GLN A 91 12.09 5.14 -13.84
C GLN A 91 11.56 4.40 -12.62
N LYS A 92 10.24 4.25 -12.56
CA LYS A 92 9.57 3.45 -11.53
C LYS A 92 8.83 2.27 -12.16
N MET A 93 8.85 1.13 -11.46
CA MET A 93 8.37 -0.14 -11.99
C MET A 93 7.26 -0.71 -11.12
N TRP A 94 6.30 -1.38 -11.77
CA TRP A 94 5.16 -2.05 -11.14
C TRP A 94 4.29 -1.14 -10.27
N ILE A 95 4.02 0.04 -10.77
CA ILE A 95 3.27 1.06 -10.02
C ILE A 95 1.77 0.79 -10.11
N SER A 96 1.19 0.33 -9.01
CA SER A 96 -0.26 0.21 -8.86
C SER A 96 -0.93 1.58 -8.98
N ASN A 97 -2.07 1.62 -9.67
CA ASN A 97 -2.79 2.84 -10.04
C ASN A 97 -2.03 3.76 -11.02
N GLY A 98 -0.85 3.35 -11.50
CA GLY A 98 -0.01 4.18 -12.35
C GLY A 98 -0.71 4.74 -13.58
N GLY A 99 -1.67 3.99 -14.16
CA GLY A 99 -2.39 4.39 -15.36
C GLY A 99 -3.42 5.51 -15.15
N PHE A 100 -3.98 5.63 -13.96
CA PHE A 100 -5.07 6.57 -13.68
C PHE A 100 -4.86 7.51 -12.49
N ALA A 101 -3.78 7.32 -11.70
CA ALA A 101 -3.49 8.19 -10.57
C ALA A 101 -3.25 9.64 -11.03
N ASP A 102 -3.73 10.59 -10.26
CA ASP A 102 -3.54 12.02 -10.46
C ASP A 102 -2.29 12.53 -9.74
N ILE A 103 -1.95 11.86 -8.62
CA ILE A 103 -0.83 12.20 -7.74
C ILE A 103 0.08 10.98 -7.57
N TYR A 104 1.36 11.17 -7.79
CA TYR A 104 2.42 10.20 -7.52
C TYR A 104 3.21 10.62 -6.29
N ILE A 105 3.38 9.71 -5.32
CA ILE A 105 4.38 9.86 -4.26
C ILE A 105 5.67 9.22 -4.78
N VAL A 106 6.62 10.04 -5.17
CA VAL A 106 7.86 9.61 -5.83
C VAL A 106 9.03 9.68 -4.86
N PHE A 107 9.83 8.64 -4.84
CA PHE A 107 11.05 8.58 -4.03
C PHE A 107 12.27 8.71 -4.95
N ALA A 108 13.09 9.71 -4.71
CA ALA A 108 14.31 9.98 -5.48
C ALA A 108 15.41 10.51 -4.57
N LYS A 109 16.65 10.43 -5.00
CA LYS A 109 17.80 11.03 -4.30
C LYS A 109 18.04 12.45 -4.79
N ILE A 110 18.26 13.38 -3.87
CA ILE A 110 18.66 14.73 -4.24
C ILE A 110 20.17 14.70 -4.46
N ASP A 111 20.60 15.13 -5.63
CA ASP A 111 22.03 15.15 -6.02
C ASP A 111 22.73 13.80 -5.74
N ASP A 112 23.72 13.79 -4.85
CA ASP A 112 24.49 12.61 -4.45
C ASP A 112 24.12 12.10 -3.04
N ASP A 113 22.90 12.41 -2.56
CA ASP A 113 22.42 11.93 -1.26
C ASP A 113 22.47 10.41 -1.16
N LYS A 114 22.74 9.92 0.05
CA LYS A 114 22.77 8.48 0.34
C LYS A 114 21.36 7.90 0.41
N ASN A 115 20.42 8.67 0.96
CA ASN A 115 19.06 8.21 1.22
C ASN A 115 18.05 8.87 0.28
N LEU A 116 16.91 8.20 0.12
CA LEU A 116 15.79 8.71 -0.66
C LEU A 116 15.12 9.90 0.04
N THR A 117 14.64 10.83 -0.75
CA THR A 117 13.69 11.89 -0.38
C THR A 117 12.36 11.62 -1.06
N ALA A 118 11.25 11.97 -0.43
CA ALA A 118 9.91 11.79 -1.00
C ALA A 118 9.40 13.10 -1.63
N PHE A 119 8.66 12.98 -2.72
CA PHE A 119 8.10 14.10 -3.47
C PHE A 119 6.64 13.84 -3.86
N ILE A 120 5.82 14.89 -3.86
CA ILE A 120 4.46 14.89 -4.39
C ILE A 120 4.53 15.38 -5.84
N VAL A 121 4.18 14.50 -6.79
CA VAL A 121 4.26 14.79 -8.23
C VAL A 121 2.88 14.68 -8.85
N GLU A 122 2.39 15.77 -9.43
CA GLU A 122 1.13 15.80 -10.17
C GLU A 122 1.33 15.15 -11.55
N LYS A 123 0.46 14.22 -11.94
CA LYS A 123 0.55 13.50 -13.23
C LYS A 123 0.51 14.42 -14.44
N SER A 124 -0.10 15.58 -14.30
CA SER A 124 -0.24 16.58 -15.36
C SER A 124 1.08 17.31 -15.72
N ARG A 125 2.17 17.02 -15.00
CA ARG A 125 3.49 17.61 -15.28
C ARG A 125 4.04 17.05 -16.58
N ASP A 126 4.67 17.93 -17.36
CA ASP A 126 5.42 17.55 -18.56
C ASP A 126 6.57 16.60 -18.21
N GLY A 127 6.95 15.72 -19.15
CA GLY A 127 8.04 14.77 -18.97
C GLY A 127 7.65 13.45 -18.32
N ILE A 128 6.39 13.26 -17.91
CA ILE A 128 5.90 11.99 -17.37
C ILE A 128 5.35 11.14 -18.51
N THR A 129 5.93 9.96 -18.69
CA THR A 129 5.45 8.95 -19.64
C THR A 129 5.29 7.59 -18.97
N MET A 130 4.55 6.69 -19.58
CA MET A 130 4.32 5.35 -19.02
C MET A 130 4.20 4.30 -20.11
N ASN A 131 4.63 3.07 -19.80
CA ASN A 131 4.40 1.90 -20.64
C ASN A 131 2.93 1.45 -20.58
N PRO A 132 2.50 0.56 -21.49
CA PRO A 132 1.23 -0.14 -21.38
C PRO A 132 1.07 -0.85 -20.02
N GLU A 133 -0.15 -1.31 -19.73
CA GLU A 133 -0.42 -2.14 -18.56
C GLU A 133 0.43 -3.42 -18.57
N GLU A 134 0.94 -3.79 -17.39
CA GLU A 134 1.68 -5.05 -17.22
C GLU A 134 0.75 -6.25 -17.45
N ASP A 135 1.23 -7.26 -18.19
CA ASP A 135 0.51 -8.53 -18.35
C ASP A 135 0.72 -9.42 -17.12
N LYS A 136 -0.17 -9.28 -16.16
CA LYS A 136 -0.11 -9.97 -14.87
C LYS A 136 -0.81 -11.33 -14.92
N LEU A 137 -0.40 -12.27 -14.08
CA LEU A 137 -1.05 -13.58 -13.91
C LEU A 137 -2.46 -13.45 -13.30
N GLY A 138 -2.68 -12.43 -12.45
CA GLY A 138 -3.97 -12.16 -11.81
C GLY A 138 -4.17 -10.68 -11.53
N ILE A 139 -5.27 -10.32 -10.87
CA ILE A 139 -5.66 -8.93 -10.55
C ILE A 139 -5.59 -8.00 -11.76
N LYS A 140 -5.97 -8.50 -12.95
CA LYS A 140 -5.84 -7.77 -14.22
C LYS A 140 -6.69 -6.51 -14.30
N GLY A 141 -7.75 -6.39 -13.49
CA GLY A 141 -8.55 -5.17 -13.37
C GLY A 141 -7.92 -4.05 -12.52
N SER A 142 -6.73 -4.28 -11.93
CA SER A 142 -5.94 -3.26 -11.26
C SER A 142 -4.87 -2.75 -12.20
N SER A 143 -4.78 -1.43 -12.40
CA SER A 143 -3.71 -0.83 -13.21
C SER A 143 -2.35 -1.06 -12.57
N THR A 144 -1.37 -1.47 -13.37
CA THR A 144 0.03 -1.61 -12.96
C THR A 144 0.92 -1.23 -14.14
N ARG A 145 1.73 -0.18 -14.00
CA ARG A 145 2.56 0.35 -15.09
C ARG A 145 3.97 0.69 -14.64
N GLN A 146 4.86 0.77 -15.63
CA GLN A 146 6.13 1.46 -15.48
C GLN A 146 5.90 2.95 -15.77
N ILE A 147 6.55 3.81 -14.97
CA ILE A 147 6.45 5.27 -15.10
C ILE A 147 7.86 5.84 -15.26
N PHE A 148 8.02 6.71 -16.24
CA PHE A 148 9.26 7.40 -16.55
C PHE A 148 9.11 8.88 -16.25
N PHE A 149 10.13 9.44 -15.63
CA PHE A 149 10.28 10.86 -15.33
C PHE A 149 11.48 11.38 -16.12
N ASN A 150 11.22 12.28 -17.06
CA ASN A 150 12.24 12.86 -17.94
C ASN A 150 12.17 14.38 -17.78
N ASP A 151 13.10 14.95 -17.03
CA ASP A 151 13.19 16.37 -16.68
C ASP A 151 11.88 16.93 -16.11
N VAL A 152 11.23 16.17 -15.22
CA VAL A 152 9.96 16.58 -14.62
C VAL A 152 10.21 17.65 -13.57
N GLU A 153 9.74 18.86 -13.84
CA GLU A 153 9.84 19.99 -12.92
C GLU A 153 8.75 19.95 -11.85
N ILE A 154 9.13 20.00 -10.59
CA ILE A 154 8.21 20.13 -9.46
C ILE A 154 8.64 21.29 -8.55
N PRO A 155 7.69 22.04 -7.96
CA PRO A 155 8.00 23.09 -7.01
C PRO A 155 8.74 22.52 -5.77
N ILE A 156 9.61 23.33 -5.15
CA ILE A 156 10.34 22.88 -3.94
C ILE A 156 9.39 22.53 -2.79
N GLU A 157 8.27 23.20 -2.69
CA GLU A 157 7.21 22.94 -1.69
C GLU A 157 6.53 21.58 -1.86
N ASN A 158 6.75 20.87 -2.97
CA ASN A 158 6.27 19.52 -3.17
C ASN A 158 7.21 18.43 -2.59
N MET A 159 8.35 18.81 -1.98
CA MET A 159 9.15 17.88 -1.18
C MET A 159 8.33 17.46 0.05
N LEU A 160 8.17 16.16 0.24
CA LEU A 160 7.35 15.59 1.31
C LEU A 160 8.22 15.16 2.49
N GLY A 161 8.02 15.76 3.64
CA GLY A 161 8.86 15.56 4.80
C GLY A 161 10.23 16.23 4.64
N GLU A 162 11.27 15.60 5.18
CA GLU A 162 12.64 16.13 5.18
C GLU A 162 13.50 15.48 4.09
N ARG A 163 14.54 16.20 3.63
CA ARG A 163 15.59 15.67 2.77
C ARG A 163 16.22 14.44 3.40
N GLU A 164 16.45 13.40 2.61
CA GLU A 164 16.91 12.08 3.05
C GLU A 164 15.96 11.31 4.00
N GLY A 165 14.77 11.86 4.30
CA GLY A 165 13.75 11.23 5.14
C GLY A 165 12.84 10.25 4.38
N GLY A 166 12.95 10.17 3.06
CA GLY A 166 12.02 9.41 2.23
C GLY A 166 12.01 7.90 2.51
N PHE A 167 13.17 7.31 2.83
CA PHE A 167 13.22 5.89 3.15
C PHE A 167 12.48 5.55 4.45
N LYS A 168 12.56 6.41 5.47
CA LYS A 168 11.78 6.28 6.71
C LYS A 168 10.29 6.39 6.43
N ILE A 169 9.88 7.37 5.61
CA ILE A 169 8.49 7.53 5.17
C ILE A 169 8.02 6.24 4.47
N ALA A 170 8.81 5.73 3.55
CA ALA A 170 8.49 4.53 2.80
C ALA A 170 8.26 3.32 3.71
N LEU A 171 9.16 3.04 4.65
CA LEU A 171 9.06 1.89 5.53
C LEU A 171 7.86 1.98 6.48
N ASN A 172 7.61 3.13 7.07
CA ASN A 172 6.50 3.32 8.01
C ASN A 172 5.15 3.11 7.32
N VAL A 173 4.99 3.64 6.12
CA VAL A 173 3.77 3.44 5.33
C VAL A 173 3.63 1.98 4.88
N LEU A 174 4.72 1.32 4.49
CA LEU A 174 4.69 -0.09 4.13
C LEU A 174 4.34 -1.01 5.31
N ASN A 175 4.68 -0.66 6.55
CA ASN A 175 4.24 -1.43 7.72
C ASN A 175 2.71 -1.43 7.85
N ILE A 176 2.07 -0.27 7.67
CA ILE A 176 0.60 -0.17 7.62
C ILE A 176 0.04 -0.98 6.45
N GLY A 177 0.67 -0.85 5.28
CA GLY A 177 0.28 -1.59 4.09
C GLY A 177 0.32 -3.11 4.29
N ARG A 178 1.32 -3.61 5.02
CA ARG A 178 1.48 -5.06 5.29
C ARG A 178 0.33 -5.62 6.12
N ILE A 179 -0.02 -4.99 7.25
CA ILE A 179 -1.12 -5.49 8.10
C ILE A 179 -2.47 -5.35 7.41
N LYS A 180 -2.69 -4.26 6.67
CA LYS A 180 -3.91 -4.07 5.88
C LYS A 180 -4.02 -5.06 4.72
N LEU A 181 -2.90 -5.45 4.11
CA LEU A 181 -2.88 -6.50 3.11
C LEU A 181 -3.29 -7.85 3.72
N GLY A 182 -2.77 -8.18 4.92
CA GLY A 182 -3.20 -9.35 5.66
C GLY A 182 -4.72 -9.39 5.87
N ALA A 183 -5.29 -8.29 6.38
CA ALA A 183 -6.74 -8.18 6.52
C ALA A 183 -7.48 -8.28 5.18
N GLY A 184 -7.00 -7.62 4.13
CA GLY A 184 -7.62 -7.66 2.80
C GLY A 184 -7.68 -9.05 2.17
N VAL A 185 -6.72 -9.91 2.46
CA VAL A 185 -6.70 -11.30 1.96
C VAL A 185 -7.78 -12.17 2.65
N LEU A 186 -8.16 -11.88 3.89
CA LEU A 186 -9.13 -12.68 4.65
C LEU A 186 -10.50 -12.75 3.96
N GLY A 187 -11.00 -11.60 3.47
CA GLY A 187 -12.26 -11.59 2.71
C GLY A 187 -12.22 -12.45 1.45
N GLY A 188 -11.09 -12.40 0.73
CA GLY A 188 -10.84 -13.27 -0.41
C GLY A 188 -10.82 -14.76 -0.03
N CYS A 189 -10.13 -15.10 1.06
CA CYS A 189 -10.07 -16.47 1.58
C CYS A 189 -11.46 -17.03 1.91
N ARG A 190 -12.32 -16.26 2.59
CA ARG A 190 -13.70 -16.67 2.88
C ARG A 190 -14.50 -16.91 1.60
N GLY A 191 -14.42 -16.02 0.62
CA GLY A 191 -15.11 -16.23 -0.66
C GLY A 191 -14.62 -17.46 -1.43
N ILE A 192 -13.32 -17.76 -1.38
CA ILE A 192 -12.74 -18.98 -1.99
C ILE A 192 -13.25 -20.24 -1.24
N ILE A 193 -13.33 -20.22 0.08
CA ILE A 193 -13.84 -21.34 0.89
C ILE A 193 -15.30 -21.61 0.52
N ASP A 194 -16.15 -20.59 0.49
CA ASP A 194 -17.56 -20.72 0.13
C ASP A 194 -17.74 -21.33 -1.28
N ASN A 195 -16.97 -20.85 -2.25
CA ASN A 195 -16.97 -21.41 -3.60
C ASN A 195 -16.50 -22.87 -3.63
N ALA A 196 -15.44 -23.21 -2.88
CA ALA A 196 -14.90 -24.56 -2.81
C ALA A 196 -15.92 -25.53 -2.16
N ILE A 197 -16.60 -25.10 -1.10
CA ILE A 197 -17.66 -25.88 -0.44
C ILE A 197 -18.82 -26.11 -1.41
N SER A 198 -19.37 -25.06 -2.01
CA SER A 198 -20.49 -25.12 -2.94
C SER A 198 -20.16 -26.06 -4.12
N TYR A 199 -19.01 -25.87 -4.75
CA TYR A 199 -18.57 -26.73 -5.84
C TYR A 199 -18.42 -28.20 -5.40
N SER A 200 -17.86 -28.45 -4.22
CA SER A 200 -17.66 -29.81 -3.72
C SER A 200 -18.96 -30.56 -3.39
N LEU A 201 -20.02 -29.82 -3.06
CA LEU A 201 -21.37 -30.38 -2.82
C LEU A 201 -22.07 -30.70 -4.16
N GLU A 202 -21.87 -29.91 -5.20
CA GLU A 202 -22.53 -30.07 -6.49
C GLU A 202 -21.80 -31.06 -7.42
N ARG A 203 -20.48 -31.11 -7.38
CA ARG A 203 -19.67 -31.96 -8.25
C ARG A 203 -19.79 -33.42 -7.89
N ILE A 204 -20.39 -34.22 -8.77
CA ILE A 204 -20.56 -35.67 -8.61
C ILE A 204 -19.42 -36.43 -9.30
N GLN A 205 -18.79 -37.36 -8.57
CA GLN A 205 -17.87 -38.37 -9.09
C GLN A 205 -18.11 -39.69 -8.35
N PHE A 206 -18.00 -40.80 -9.07
CA PHE A 206 -18.31 -42.14 -8.52
C PHE A 206 -19.72 -42.20 -7.87
N ASN A 207 -20.68 -41.51 -8.48
CA ASN A 207 -22.10 -41.41 -8.05
C ASN A 207 -22.32 -40.72 -6.68
N VAL A 208 -21.36 -39.99 -6.14
CA VAL A 208 -21.47 -39.22 -4.92
C VAL A 208 -20.88 -37.84 -5.05
N PRO A 209 -21.32 -36.84 -4.28
CA PRO A 209 -20.62 -35.54 -4.23
C PRO A 209 -19.17 -35.71 -3.79
N ILE A 210 -18.25 -34.92 -4.41
CA ILE A 210 -16.83 -35.02 -4.03
C ILE A 210 -16.58 -34.60 -2.59
N SER A 211 -17.45 -33.80 -1.99
CA SER A 211 -17.43 -33.47 -0.55
C SER A 211 -17.53 -34.68 0.37
N SER A 212 -17.99 -35.84 -0.11
CA SER A 212 -18.05 -37.07 0.67
C SER A 212 -16.69 -37.74 0.88
N PHE A 213 -15.70 -37.44 0.02
CA PHE A 213 -14.36 -38.04 0.09
C PHE A 213 -13.52 -37.42 1.22
N GLY A 214 -12.81 -38.25 1.98
CA GLY A 214 -11.98 -37.84 3.11
C GLY A 214 -10.91 -36.81 2.73
N ALA A 215 -10.24 -36.96 1.55
CA ALA A 215 -9.26 -36.03 1.06
C ALA A 215 -9.82 -34.62 0.79
N ILE A 216 -11.06 -34.52 0.30
CA ILE A 216 -11.73 -33.23 0.07
C ILE A 216 -12.13 -32.60 1.42
N LYS A 217 -12.72 -33.39 2.31
CA LYS A 217 -13.07 -32.94 3.67
C LYS A 217 -11.85 -32.38 4.40
N GLN A 218 -10.72 -33.07 4.33
CA GLN A 218 -9.47 -32.60 4.95
C GLN A 218 -9.01 -31.27 4.36
N LYS A 219 -9.03 -31.10 3.04
CA LYS A 219 -8.64 -29.83 2.39
C LYS A 219 -9.54 -28.68 2.83
N LEU A 220 -10.86 -28.87 2.81
CA LEU A 220 -11.82 -27.84 3.24
C LEU A 220 -11.63 -27.49 4.74
N ALA A 221 -11.44 -28.48 5.60
CA ALA A 221 -11.15 -28.25 7.01
C ALA A 221 -9.86 -27.45 7.21
N MET A 222 -8.78 -27.78 6.49
CA MET A 222 -7.52 -27.05 6.56
C MET A 222 -7.66 -25.60 6.06
N MET A 223 -8.41 -25.34 4.99
CA MET A 223 -8.69 -23.98 4.52
C MET A 223 -9.37 -23.14 5.62
N ILE A 224 -10.39 -23.71 6.29
CA ILE A 224 -11.11 -23.02 7.38
C ILE A 224 -10.19 -22.74 8.56
N VAL A 225 -9.44 -23.76 9.03
CA VAL A 225 -8.55 -23.63 10.18
C VAL A 225 -7.45 -22.60 9.93
N GLN A 226 -6.83 -22.64 8.74
CA GLN A 226 -5.78 -21.67 8.37
C GLN A 226 -6.34 -20.24 8.27
N THR A 227 -7.49 -20.05 7.64
CA THR A 227 -8.14 -18.74 7.55
C THR A 227 -8.48 -18.18 8.93
N PHE A 228 -9.01 -19.00 9.84
CA PHE A 228 -9.28 -18.60 11.22
C PHE A 228 -8.00 -18.20 11.97
N SER A 229 -6.90 -18.94 11.75
CA SER A 229 -5.62 -18.61 12.36
C SER A 229 -5.08 -17.26 11.84
N CYS A 230 -5.15 -17.02 10.52
CA CYS A 230 -4.74 -15.76 9.91
C CYS A 230 -5.60 -14.57 10.41
N GLU A 231 -6.93 -14.77 10.50
CA GLU A 231 -7.85 -13.78 11.04
C GLU A 231 -7.49 -13.42 12.49
N SER A 232 -7.22 -14.42 13.31
CA SER A 232 -6.83 -14.25 14.71
C SER A 232 -5.52 -13.44 14.83
N ILE A 233 -4.52 -13.74 14.00
CA ILE A 233 -3.25 -12.99 13.97
C ILE A 233 -3.48 -11.54 13.55
N CYS A 234 -4.20 -11.31 12.45
CA CYS A 234 -4.43 -9.97 11.91
C CYS A 234 -5.17 -9.06 12.89
N TYR A 235 -6.28 -9.53 13.44
CA TYR A 235 -7.10 -8.71 14.35
C TYR A 235 -6.47 -8.58 15.73
N ARG A 236 -5.70 -9.57 16.20
CA ARG A 236 -4.92 -9.44 17.43
C ARG A 236 -3.86 -8.36 17.30
N ALA A 237 -3.07 -8.37 16.21
CA ALA A 237 -2.08 -7.34 15.94
C ALA A 237 -2.72 -5.96 15.81
N GLY A 238 -3.87 -5.87 15.12
CA GLY A 238 -4.63 -4.62 14.99
C GLY A 238 -5.11 -4.07 16.34
N ASP A 239 -5.59 -4.92 17.23
CA ASP A 239 -6.04 -4.54 18.58
C ASP A 239 -4.88 -4.06 19.46
N ASP A 240 -3.74 -4.74 19.40
CA ASP A 240 -2.54 -4.34 20.16
C ASP A 240 -1.99 -2.99 19.66
N ILE A 241 -2.01 -2.73 18.35
CA ILE A 241 -1.70 -1.41 17.77
C ILE A 241 -2.67 -0.35 18.28
N GLU A 242 -3.99 -0.60 18.25
CA GLU A 242 -5.01 0.37 18.68
C GLU A 242 -4.88 0.71 20.17
N LYS A 243 -4.64 -0.28 21.01
CA LYS A 243 -4.34 -0.08 22.43
C LYS A 243 -3.11 0.79 22.65
N LYS A 244 -2.06 0.56 21.86
CA LYS A 244 -0.82 1.35 21.97
C LYS A 244 -1.00 2.79 21.47
N ILE A 245 -1.77 3.00 20.41
CA ILE A 245 -2.17 4.34 19.98
C ILE A 245 -2.88 5.08 21.13
N SER A 246 -3.86 4.43 21.73
CA SER A 246 -4.61 5.00 22.86
C SER A 246 -3.72 5.31 24.06
N PHE A 247 -2.73 4.48 24.34
CA PHE A 247 -1.73 4.70 25.37
C PHE A 247 -0.89 5.96 25.10
N PHE A 248 -0.32 6.09 23.89
CA PHE A 248 0.48 7.24 23.51
C PHE A 248 -0.30 8.55 23.51
N GLN A 249 -1.58 8.52 23.12
CA GLN A 249 -2.45 9.69 23.19
C GLN A 249 -2.69 10.15 24.65
N LYS A 250 -2.82 9.21 25.59
CA LYS A 250 -2.91 9.52 27.02
C LYS A 250 -1.63 10.13 27.57
N GLU A 251 -0.49 9.82 26.97
CA GLU A 251 0.81 10.46 27.28
C GLU A 251 0.98 11.83 26.60
N GLY A 252 -0.04 12.35 25.91
CA GLY A 252 -0.03 13.68 25.31
C GLY A 252 0.49 13.76 23.88
N LYS A 253 0.75 12.64 23.21
CA LYS A 253 1.17 12.63 21.80
C LYS A 253 -0.02 12.92 20.88
N SER A 254 0.23 13.57 19.75
CA SER A 254 -0.78 13.74 18.69
C SER A 254 -1.20 12.38 18.11
N LEU A 255 -2.39 12.33 17.50
CA LEU A 255 -2.88 11.10 16.86
C LEU A 255 -1.90 10.57 15.83
N ASN A 256 -1.37 11.43 14.94
CA ASN A 256 -0.43 11.01 13.89
C ASN A 256 0.86 10.43 14.48
N GLN A 257 1.44 11.03 15.50
CA GLN A 257 2.61 10.51 16.21
C GLN A 257 2.31 9.17 16.88
N SER A 258 1.17 9.06 17.56
CA SER A 258 0.75 7.84 18.23
C SER A 258 0.56 6.67 17.25
N GLU A 259 -0.06 6.93 16.09
CA GLU A 259 -0.23 5.94 15.03
C GLU A 259 1.12 5.48 14.47
N LEU A 260 2.02 6.39 14.11
CA LEU A 260 3.34 6.05 13.56
C LEU A 260 4.19 5.25 14.55
N GLU A 261 4.30 5.70 15.79
CA GLU A 261 5.11 5.01 16.80
C GLU A 261 4.54 3.63 17.17
N ALA A 262 3.21 3.49 17.25
CA ALA A 262 2.59 2.20 17.52
C ALA A 262 2.87 1.23 16.36
N ILE A 263 2.76 1.66 15.12
CA ILE A 263 3.01 0.82 13.94
C ILE A 263 4.49 0.44 13.81
N GLU A 264 5.40 1.36 14.13
CA GLU A 264 6.84 1.07 14.16
C GLU A 264 7.16 0.00 15.21
N LEU A 265 6.55 0.10 16.40
CA LEU A 265 6.71 -0.86 17.49
C LEU A 265 6.22 -2.27 17.10
N PHE A 266 5.10 -2.36 16.39
CA PHE A 266 4.51 -3.63 15.93
C PHE A 266 4.85 -3.98 14.47
N SER A 267 5.99 -3.50 13.95
CA SER A 267 6.38 -3.71 12.55
C SER A 267 6.59 -5.17 12.19
N VAL A 268 7.03 -6.00 13.14
CA VAL A 268 7.21 -7.45 12.97
C VAL A 268 5.85 -8.14 12.87
N GLU A 269 4.91 -7.83 13.76
CA GLU A 269 3.54 -8.35 13.75
C GLU A 269 2.81 -7.97 12.47
N CYS A 270 3.01 -6.73 11.99
CA CYS A 270 2.50 -6.29 10.68
C CYS A 270 3.04 -7.13 9.53
N ALA A 271 4.33 -7.50 9.58
CA ALA A 271 4.95 -8.35 8.57
C ALA A 271 4.43 -9.79 8.63
N ILE A 272 4.31 -10.36 9.83
CA ILE A 272 3.80 -11.72 10.07
C ILE A 272 2.35 -11.81 9.57
N SER A 273 1.50 -10.86 9.90
CA SER A 273 0.09 -10.81 9.46
C SER A 273 -0.09 -10.86 7.94
N LYS A 274 0.91 -10.41 7.18
CA LYS A 274 0.91 -10.49 5.71
C LYS A 274 1.29 -11.88 5.20
N ILE A 275 2.15 -12.61 5.91
CA ILE A 275 2.78 -13.86 5.42
C ILE A 275 1.82 -15.04 5.58
N TYR A 276 1.09 -15.09 6.68
CA TYR A 276 0.11 -16.14 6.96
C TYR A 276 -1.20 -15.91 6.21
#